data_6a55274776d53735c4a9907d82904005
#
_entry.id   6a55274776d53735c4a9907d82904005
#
_cell.length_a   1.000
_cell.length_b   1.000
_cell.length_c   1.000
_cell.angle_alpha   90.00
_cell.angle_beta   90.00
_cell.angle_gamma   90.00
#
_symmetry.space_group_name_H-M   'P 1'
#
loop_
_entity.id
_entity.type
_entity.pdbx_description
1 polymer ?
#
loop_
_entity_poly.entity_id
_entity_poly.type
_entity_poly.pdbx_seq_one_letter_code
_entity_poly.pdbx_strand_id
1 'polypeptide(L)'
;GETLIRELCEAGYGLIINLEAGISGNMYTVARDYPDIYFVVVGRQLRINAVDGFTETPKNVIESYITLNEHSFLAGVVAAFAATDGNTLVEGVGQHEGCNIGILFGAESVGFYQYGDGFRQGALFYNPDAKVYIDYTVGFSDTANAQSIAQNMINNMGCDVIWTCCGTAGLGGPEACRLNNAFGIGVDSNQDEVEPGNILTSAIRDNTSLLEFYIGKYLEGNIEQTEPDTFNLSNGGVGITDMSVIEQYVTDKDKLEELKGILDQCRKWIADGTITVFDARMA
;
A
#
# COMPACT_ATOMS: atom_id res chain seq x y z
N GLY A 1 -0.67 21.73 -8.29
CA GLY A 1 -1.35 21.45 -7.02
C GLY A 1 -2.28 22.60 -6.64
N GLU A 2 -1.78 23.68 -6.05
CA GLU A 2 -2.60 24.78 -5.50
C GLU A 2 -3.54 25.44 -6.52
N THR A 3 -3.07 25.75 -7.72
CA THR A 3 -3.88 26.35 -8.80
C THR A 3 -5.13 25.53 -9.10
N LEU A 4 -4.97 24.22 -9.29
CA LEU A 4 -6.09 23.31 -9.56
C LEU A 4 -7.11 23.28 -8.41
N ILE A 5 -6.64 23.27 -7.16
CA ILE A 5 -7.54 23.27 -6.00
C ILE A 5 -8.35 24.56 -5.96
N ARG A 6 -7.74 25.71 -6.23
CA ARG A 6 -8.43 27.01 -6.32
C ARG A 6 -9.46 27.06 -7.45
N GLU A 7 -9.13 26.52 -8.62
CA GLU A 7 -10.07 26.39 -9.75
C GLU A 7 -11.31 25.57 -9.37
N LEU A 8 -11.14 24.49 -8.60
CA LEU A 8 -12.26 23.71 -8.08
C LEU A 8 -13.12 24.51 -7.09
N CYS A 9 -12.49 25.30 -6.20
CA CYS A 9 -13.22 26.18 -5.28
C CYS A 9 -14.05 27.23 -6.05
N GLU A 10 -13.45 27.89 -7.04
CA GLU A 10 -14.09 28.88 -7.89
C GLU A 10 -15.21 28.31 -8.78
N ALA A 11 -15.10 27.02 -9.13
CA ALA A 11 -16.15 26.28 -9.84
C ALA A 11 -17.36 25.93 -8.95
N GLY A 12 -17.30 26.21 -7.64
CA GLY A 12 -18.41 26.07 -6.71
C GLY A 12 -18.55 24.66 -6.08
N TYR A 13 -17.49 23.86 -6.07
CA TYR A 13 -17.49 22.60 -5.32
C TYR A 13 -17.44 22.86 -3.82
N GLY A 14 -18.36 22.26 -3.05
CA GLY A 14 -18.41 22.40 -1.59
C GLY A 14 -17.58 21.36 -0.84
N LEU A 15 -17.12 20.31 -1.53
CA LEU A 15 -16.26 19.25 -0.99
C LEU A 15 -15.16 18.94 -2.00
N ILE A 16 -13.91 18.96 -1.55
CA ILE A 16 -12.73 18.59 -2.35
C ILE A 16 -11.98 17.51 -1.60
N ILE A 17 -11.82 16.32 -2.22
CA ILE A 17 -11.13 15.17 -1.64
C ILE A 17 -9.81 14.95 -2.36
N ASN A 18 -8.71 14.94 -1.63
CA ASN A 18 -7.37 14.66 -2.15
C ASN A 18 -6.88 13.28 -1.70
N LEU A 19 -6.62 12.40 -2.67
CA LEU A 19 -6.07 11.06 -2.46
C LEU A 19 -4.53 11.01 -2.54
N GLU A 20 -3.90 12.13 -2.98
CA GLU A 20 -2.47 12.19 -3.27
C GLU A 20 -1.67 12.91 -2.18
N ALA A 21 -0.74 12.20 -1.55
CA ALA A 21 0.08 12.76 -0.47
C ALA A 21 0.88 14.01 -0.89
N GLY A 22 1.37 14.05 -2.14
CA GLY A 22 2.24 15.10 -2.65
C GLY A 22 1.61 16.50 -2.72
N ILE A 23 0.29 16.60 -2.79
CA ILE A 23 -0.43 17.89 -2.84
C ILE A 23 -1.22 18.21 -1.56
N SER A 24 -1.13 17.37 -0.54
CA SER A 24 -1.88 17.54 0.70
C SER A 24 -1.61 18.88 1.39
N GLY A 25 -0.36 19.36 1.38
CA GLY A 25 -0.01 20.67 1.95
C GLY A 25 -0.73 21.83 1.30
N ASN A 26 -0.98 21.76 -0.02
CA ASN A 26 -1.74 22.77 -0.74
C ASN A 26 -3.20 22.86 -0.29
N MET A 27 -3.80 21.73 0.15
CA MET A 27 -5.16 21.70 0.68
C MET A 27 -5.31 22.59 1.92
N TYR A 28 -4.35 22.52 2.86
CA TYR A 28 -4.34 23.36 4.06
C TYR A 28 -4.22 24.84 3.70
N THR A 29 -3.33 25.16 2.75
CA THR A 29 -3.11 26.55 2.30
C THR A 29 -4.37 27.13 1.69
N VAL A 30 -5.03 26.41 0.78
CA VAL A 30 -6.25 26.88 0.10
C VAL A 30 -7.44 26.91 1.05
N ALA A 31 -7.55 25.97 1.97
CA ALA A 31 -8.65 25.91 2.93
C ALA A 31 -8.83 27.18 3.76
N ARG A 32 -7.74 27.91 4.07
CA ARG A 32 -7.80 29.20 4.77
C ARG A 32 -8.55 30.28 4.00
N ASP A 33 -8.45 30.24 2.68
CA ASP A 33 -9.03 31.26 1.82
C ASP A 33 -10.50 30.94 1.45
N TYR A 34 -10.93 29.67 1.68
CA TYR A 34 -12.26 29.17 1.34
C TYR A 34 -12.91 28.46 2.54
N PRO A 35 -13.29 29.20 3.61
CA PRO A 35 -13.75 28.62 4.86
C PRO A 35 -15.08 27.85 4.77
N ASP A 36 -15.87 28.08 3.70
CA ASP A 36 -17.15 27.43 3.48
C ASP A 36 -17.05 26.13 2.64
N ILE A 37 -15.84 25.77 2.21
CA ILE A 37 -15.55 24.54 1.46
C ILE A 37 -14.83 23.56 2.36
N TYR A 38 -15.22 22.29 2.32
CA TYR A 38 -14.53 21.22 3.06
C TYR A 38 -13.45 20.56 2.20
N PHE A 39 -12.30 20.30 2.83
CA PHE A 39 -11.12 19.71 2.20
C PHE A 39 -10.72 18.42 2.92
N VAL A 40 -10.90 17.28 2.27
CA VAL A 40 -10.47 16.00 2.83
C VAL A 40 -9.05 15.66 2.37
N VAL A 41 -8.14 15.46 3.32
CA VAL A 41 -6.74 15.05 3.09
C VAL A 41 -6.55 13.61 3.54
N VAL A 42 -6.46 12.73 2.55
CA VAL A 42 -6.41 11.29 2.78
C VAL A 42 -4.99 10.84 3.15
N GLY A 43 -4.89 10.08 4.23
CA GLY A 43 -3.63 9.51 4.70
C GLY A 43 -2.65 10.54 5.28
N ARG A 44 -3.11 11.74 5.62
CA ARG A 44 -2.30 12.79 6.21
C ARG A 44 -2.95 13.38 7.45
N GLN A 45 -2.12 13.66 8.45
CA GLN A 45 -2.49 14.39 9.65
C GLN A 45 -1.41 15.42 9.94
N LEU A 46 -1.79 16.65 10.32
CA LEU A 46 -0.84 17.72 10.60
C LEU A 46 0.15 17.35 11.70
N ARG A 47 -0.30 16.61 12.73
CA ARG A 47 0.54 16.13 13.84
C ARG A 47 1.66 15.18 13.43
N ILE A 48 1.49 14.47 12.28
CA ILE A 48 2.45 13.49 11.75
C ILE A 48 3.29 14.11 10.65
N ASN A 49 2.63 14.89 9.79
CA ASN A 49 3.22 15.48 8.59
C ASN A 49 3.05 17.00 8.66
N ALA A 50 3.98 17.67 9.29
CA ALA A 50 3.94 19.13 9.43
C ALA A 50 3.69 19.84 8.08
N VAL A 51 2.88 20.89 8.12
CA VAL A 51 2.64 21.80 6.98
C VAL A 51 3.11 23.18 7.39
N ASP A 52 3.99 23.80 6.58
CA ASP A 52 4.55 25.11 6.88
C ASP A 52 3.46 26.15 7.09
N GLY A 53 3.56 26.91 8.17
CA GLY A 53 2.60 27.93 8.52
C GLY A 53 1.32 27.44 9.21
N PHE A 54 1.27 26.16 9.63
CA PHE A 54 0.16 25.60 10.37
C PHE A 54 0.65 24.95 11.68
N THR A 55 0.03 25.32 12.77
CA THR A 55 0.22 24.71 14.11
C THR A 55 -1.01 23.92 14.55
N GLU A 56 -2.13 24.14 13.89
CA GLU A 56 -3.41 23.44 14.09
C GLU A 56 -4.11 23.22 12.74
N THR A 57 -4.92 22.18 12.66
CA THR A 57 -5.68 21.85 11.46
C THR A 57 -6.84 22.83 11.31
N PRO A 58 -7.00 23.49 10.14
CA PRO A 58 -8.18 24.33 9.88
C PRO A 58 -9.48 23.54 10.03
N LYS A 59 -10.54 24.16 10.57
CA LYS A 59 -11.82 23.48 10.87
C LYS A 59 -12.48 22.80 9.66
N ASN A 60 -12.25 23.34 8.48
CA ASN A 60 -12.77 22.85 7.23
C ASN A 60 -11.78 21.87 6.52
N VAL A 61 -10.67 21.51 7.16
CA VAL A 61 -9.77 20.43 6.71
C VAL A 61 -10.07 19.18 7.51
N ILE A 62 -10.43 18.13 6.80
CA ILE A 62 -10.78 16.82 7.33
C ILE A 62 -9.59 15.89 7.09
N GLU A 63 -9.00 15.37 8.14
CA GLU A 63 -7.83 14.51 8.08
C GLU A 63 -8.21 13.04 8.19
N SER A 64 -7.44 12.18 7.57
CA SER A 64 -7.55 10.72 7.77
C SER A 64 -6.19 10.09 8.01
N TYR A 65 -6.23 8.93 8.64
CA TYR A 65 -5.10 8.06 8.81
C TYR A 65 -5.38 6.72 8.14
N ILE A 66 -4.45 6.26 7.30
CA ILE A 66 -4.53 4.96 6.65
C ILE A 66 -3.37 4.11 7.15
N THR A 67 -3.68 2.94 7.69
CA THR A 67 -2.68 2.01 8.23
C THR A 67 -2.06 1.15 7.13
N LEU A 68 -1.36 1.79 6.18
CA LEU A 68 -0.70 1.09 5.07
C LEU A 68 0.36 0.09 5.54
N ASN A 69 0.91 0.26 6.74
CA ASN A 69 1.79 -0.71 7.39
C ASN A 69 1.09 -2.06 7.67
N GLU A 70 -0.22 -2.08 7.97
CA GLU A 70 -0.94 -3.32 8.28
C GLU A 70 -1.12 -4.23 7.05
N HIS A 71 -1.59 -3.69 5.92
CA HIS A 71 -1.68 -4.52 4.70
C HIS A 71 -0.29 -4.89 4.16
N SER A 72 0.70 -3.99 4.36
CA SER A 72 2.09 -4.27 4.00
C SER A 72 2.68 -5.40 4.84
N PHE A 73 2.30 -5.50 6.13
CA PHE A 73 2.66 -6.64 6.96
C PHE A 73 2.12 -7.95 6.37
N LEU A 74 0.85 -7.98 5.98
CA LEU A 74 0.28 -9.17 5.33
C LEU A 74 0.99 -9.50 4.02
N ALA A 75 1.29 -8.49 3.19
CA ALA A 75 2.08 -8.66 1.96
C ALA A 75 3.48 -9.23 2.24
N GLY A 76 4.12 -8.80 3.34
CA GLY A 76 5.41 -9.32 3.79
C GLY A 76 5.34 -10.79 4.22
N VAL A 77 4.27 -11.18 4.91
CA VAL A 77 4.01 -12.60 5.27
C VAL A 77 3.85 -13.44 4.01
N VAL A 78 3.03 -12.98 3.04
CA VAL A 78 2.84 -13.67 1.74
C VAL A 78 4.17 -13.82 1.01
N ALA A 79 4.95 -12.74 0.92
CA ALA A 79 6.24 -12.76 0.23
C ALA A 79 7.23 -13.74 0.86
N ALA A 80 7.36 -13.72 2.18
CA ALA A 80 8.28 -14.61 2.87
C ALA A 80 7.83 -16.08 2.82
N PHE A 81 6.53 -16.36 2.91
CA PHE A 81 5.97 -17.68 2.69
C PHE A 81 6.31 -18.20 1.29
N ALA A 82 6.00 -17.41 0.25
CA ALA A 82 6.24 -17.82 -1.13
C ALA A 82 7.73 -18.01 -1.46
N ALA A 83 8.62 -17.21 -0.86
CA ALA A 83 10.06 -17.33 -1.04
C ALA A 83 10.70 -18.48 -0.24
N THR A 84 9.99 -19.08 0.73
CA THR A 84 10.54 -20.15 1.59
C THR A 84 9.77 -21.45 1.40
N ASP A 85 8.55 -21.51 1.92
CA ASP A 85 7.73 -22.73 1.96
C ASP A 85 6.82 -22.84 0.75
N GLY A 86 6.50 -21.72 0.12
CA GLY A 86 5.63 -21.63 -1.05
C GLY A 86 6.35 -21.66 -2.39
N ASN A 87 7.67 -21.93 -2.43
CA ASN A 87 8.45 -21.95 -3.67
C ASN A 87 8.01 -23.04 -4.69
N THR A 88 7.09 -23.92 -4.30
CA THR A 88 6.44 -24.90 -5.16
C THR A 88 4.95 -24.64 -5.36
N LEU A 89 4.44 -23.48 -4.92
CA LEU A 89 3.02 -23.14 -5.10
C LEU A 89 2.60 -23.22 -6.56
N VAL A 90 3.38 -22.62 -7.44
CA VAL A 90 3.18 -22.67 -8.89
C VAL A 90 4.41 -23.33 -9.51
N GLU A 91 4.21 -24.33 -10.36
CA GLU A 91 5.29 -25.09 -10.96
C GLU A 91 6.26 -24.19 -11.73
N GLY A 92 7.54 -24.23 -11.37
CA GLY A 92 8.59 -23.48 -12.03
C GLY A 92 8.72 -22.00 -11.60
N VAL A 93 7.95 -21.52 -10.62
CA VAL A 93 8.01 -20.14 -10.13
C VAL A 93 8.58 -20.09 -8.72
N GLY A 94 9.46 -19.09 -8.44
CA GLY A 94 10.00 -18.83 -7.10
C GLY A 94 10.92 -19.95 -6.61
N GLN A 95 12.05 -20.21 -7.28
CA GLN A 95 12.90 -21.37 -7.01
C GLN A 95 14.34 -21.02 -6.59
N HIS A 96 14.61 -19.78 -6.16
CA HIS A 96 15.92 -19.43 -5.62
C HIS A 96 16.11 -19.98 -4.22
N GLU A 97 17.36 -20.12 -3.80
CA GLU A 97 17.67 -20.54 -2.44
C GLU A 97 17.54 -19.37 -1.45
N GLY A 98 16.94 -19.65 -0.29
CA GLY A 98 16.76 -18.69 0.80
C GLY A 98 15.54 -17.79 0.62
N CYS A 99 15.19 -17.04 1.66
CA CYS A 99 14.07 -16.11 1.65
C CYS A 99 14.54 -14.71 1.27
N ASN A 100 14.69 -14.46 -0.04
CA ASN A 100 15.05 -13.15 -0.57
C ASN A 100 13.82 -12.55 -1.27
N ILE A 101 13.45 -11.34 -0.86
CA ILE A 101 12.27 -10.63 -1.38
C ILE A 101 12.61 -9.17 -1.64
N GLY A 102 11.97 -8.56 -2.63
CA GLY A 102 12.24 -7.20 -3.07
C GLY A 102 11.02 -6.29 -2.99
N ILE A 103 11.25 -5.02 -2.70
CA ILE A 103 10.23 -3.97 -2.82
C ILE A 103 10.83 -2.74 -3.50
N LEU A 104 10.09 -2.19 -4.48
CA LEU A 104 10.49 -1.04 -5.28
C LEU A 104 9.56 0.14 -5.01
N PHE A 105 10.16 1.30 -4.75
CA PHE A 105 9.45 2.56 -4.55
C PHE A 105 9.84 3.61 -5.57
N GLY A 106 8.89 4.51 -5.88
CA GLY A 106 9.12 5.60 -6.82
C GLY A 106 10.03 6.71 -6.30
N ALA A 107 10.11 6.87 -4.98
CA ALA A 107 10.97 7.85 -4.32
C ALA A 107 11.17 7.49 -2.85
N GLU A 108 12.21 8.03 -2.23
CA GLU A 108 12.38 7.94 -0.78
C GLU A 108 11.50 8.98 -0.09
N SER A 109 10.57 8.51 0.74
CA SER A 109 9.67 9.38 1.51
C SER A 109 9.11 8.67 2.74
N VAL A 110 8.68 9.45 3.72
CA VAL A 110 8.08 8.95 4.97
C VAL A 110 6.84 8.08 4.71
N GLY A 111 6.05 8.39 3.65
CA GLY A 111 4.90 7.58 3.25
C GLY A 111 5.32 6.18 2.77
N PHE A 112 6.41 6.07 2.03
CA PHE A 112 6.93 4.77 1.58
C PHE A 112 7.63 3.98 2.69
N TYR A 113 8.16 4.65 3.72
CA TYR A 113 8.67 3.93 4.89
C TYR A 113 7.58 3.11 5.59
N GLN A 114 6.33 3.62 5.63
CA GLN A 114 5.20 2.86 6.19
C GLN A 114 4.98 1.53 5.46
N TYR A 115 5.05 1.53 4.12
CA TYR A 115 4.97 0.29 3.33
C TYR A 115 6.18 -0.61 3.58
N GLY A 116 7.39 -0.07 3.47
CA GLY A 116 8.63 -0.83 3.61
C GLY A 116 8.80 -1.45 4.99
N ASP A 117 8.49 -0.70 6.05
CA ASP A 117 8.59 -1.17 7.43
C ASP A 117 7.54 -2.25 7.74
N GLY A 118 6.29 -2.05 7.30
CA GLY A 118 5.24 -3.07 7.45
C GLY A 118 5.61 -4.35 6.72
N PHE A 119 6.05 -4.26 5.47
CA PHE A 119 6.48 -5.40 4.66
C PHE A 119 7.63 -6.17 5.31
N ARG A 120 8.65 -5.46 5.79
CA ARG A 120 9.78 -6.07 6.50
C ARG A 120 9.35 -6.76 7.79
N GLN A 121 8.47 -6.14 8.57
CA GLN A 121 7.96 -6.74 9.81
C GLN A 121 7.20 -8.03 9.53
N GLY A 122 6.32 -8.06 8.51
CA GLY A 122 5.59 -9.25 8.10
C GLY A 122 6.51 -10.36 7.60
N ALA A 123 7.52 -10.01 6.80
CA ALA A 123 8.50 -10.97 6.30
C ALA A 123 9.30 -11.61 7.45
N LEU A 124 9.83 -10.80 8.35
CA LEU A 124 10.61 -11.27 9.50
C LEU A 124 9.75 -12.00 10.55
N PHE A 125 8.47 -11.67 10.64
CA PHE A 125 7.52 -12.41 11.48
C PHE A 125 7.36 -13.86 10.99
N TYR A 126 7.25 -14.06 9.67
CA TYR A 126 7.12 -15.39 9.09
C TYR A 126 8.46 -16.13 9.05
N ASN A 127 9.51 -15.49 8.52
CA ASN A 127 10.85 -16.06 8.44
C ASN A 127 11.88 -15.06 8.99
N PRO A 128 12.44 -15.32 10.20
CA PRO A 128 13.44 -14.43 10.81
C PRO A 128 14.72 -14.24 9.99
N ASP A 129 15.02 -15.14 9.05
CA ASP A 129 16.20 -15.09 8.17
C ASP A 129 15.88 -14.39 6.83
N ALA A 130 14.67 -13.87 6.64
CA ALA A 130 14.26 -13.18 5.42
C ALA A 130 15.13 -11.96 5.13
N LYS A 131 15.57 -11.82 3.88
CA LYS A 131 16.30 -10.66 3.39
C LYS A 131 15.38 -9.81 2.52
N VAL A 132 15.13 -8.59 2.99
CA VAL A 132 14.28 -7.63 2.30
C VAL A 132 15.14 -6.58 1.62
N TYR A 133 15.15 -6.59 0.29
CA TYR A 133 15.85 -5.60 -0.55
C TYR A 133 14.88 -4.48 -0.90
N ILE A 134 15.30 -3.23 -0.71
CA ILE A 134 14.46 -2.05 -0.96
C ILE A 134 15.17 -1.13 -1.94
N ASP A 135 14.46 -0.67 -2.97
CA ASP A 135 14.93 0.34 -3.91
C ASP A 135 13.95 1.53 -3.92
N TYR A 136 14.49 2.76 -3.81
CA TYR A 136 13.74 4.01 -3.82
C TYR A 136 13.99 4.86 -5.07
N THR A 137 14.64 4.31 -6.10
CA THR A 137 15.15 5.10 -7.23
C THR A 137 14.36 4.95 -8.52
N VAL A 138 13.24 4.20 -8.47
CA VAL A 138 12.50 3.80 -9.68
C VAL A 138 11.87 4.99 -10.42
N GLY A 139 11.36 6.01 -9.69
CA GLY A 139 10.47 7.03 -10.24
C GLY A 139 9.03 6.51 -10.36
N PHE A 140 8.13 7.31 -10.97
CA PHE A 140 6.70 6.99 -11.00
C PHE A 140 6.13 6.69 -12.38
N SER A 141 6.91 6.86 -13.45
CA SER A 141 6.43 6.79 -14.84
C SER A 141 7.26 5.92 -15.78
N ASP A 142 8.48 5.53 -15.39
CA ASP A 142 9.39 4.74 -16.23
C ASP A 142 9.24 3.24 -15.94
N THR A 143 8.35 2.59 -16.68
CA THR A 143 8.06 1.16 -16.58
C THR A 143 9.30 0.30 -16.92
N ALA A 144 10.12 0.73 -17.90
CA ALA A 144 11.31 -0.01 -18.28
C ALA A 144 12.39 0.02 -17.20
N ASN A 145 12.52 1.15 -16.49
CA ASN A 145 13.43 1.26 -15.33
C ASN A 145 12.97 0.33 -14.20
N ALA A 146 11.68 0.34 -13.85
CA ALA A 146 11.11 -0.56 -12.84
C ALA A 146 11.35 -2.04 -13.19
N GLN A 147 11.11 -2.41 -14.45
CA GLN A 147 11.35 -3.75 -14.95
C GLN A 147 12.83 -4.16 -14.80
N SER A 148 13.75 -3.27 -15.19
CA SER A 148 15.18 -3.53 -15.11
C SER A 148 15.67 -3.73 -13.66
N ILE A 149 15.18 -2.90 -12.71
CA ILE A 149 15.52 -3.03 -11.29
C ILE A 149 14.94 -4.34 -10.72
N ALA A 150 13.68 -4.66 -11.02
CA ALA A 150 13.05 -5.91 -10.62
C ALA A 150 13.80 -7.13 -11.14
N GLN A 151 14.18 -7.14 -12.43
CA GLN A 151 15.01 -8.21 -13.02
C GLN A 151 16.37 -8.35 -12.32
N ASN A 152 17.01 -7.23 -11.97
CA ASN A 152 18.26 -7.26 -11.21
C ASN A 152 18.08 -7.90 -9.82
N MET A 153 16.99 -7.56 -9.11
CA MET A 153 16.68 -8.18 -7.81
C MET A 153 16.42 -9.69 -7.95
N ILE A 154 15.69 -10.10 -8.97
CA ILE A 154 15.42 -11.53 -9.20
C ILE A 154 16.72 -12.27 -9.57
N ASN A 155 17.42 -11.84 -10.61
CA ASN A 155 18.51 -12.61 -11.21
C ASN A 155 19.81 -12.53 -10.44
N ASN A 156 20.12 -11.40 -9.77
CA ASN A 156 21.40 -11.17 -9.11
C ASN A 156 21.32 -11.23 -7.57
N MET A 157 20.14 -10.94 -6.99
CA MET A 157 19.93 -11.00 -5.55
C MET A 157 19.11 -12.22 -5.13
N GLY A 158 18.60 -13.00 -6.11
CA GLY A 158 17.81 -14.21 -5.88
C GLY A 158 16.45 -13.95 -5.24
N CYS A 159 15.82 -12.81 -5.54
CA CYS A 159 14.50 -12.51 -5.01
C CYS A 159 13.43 -13.34 -5.72
N ASP A 160 12.66 -14.12 -4.96
CA ASP A 160 11.53 -14.91 -5.48
C ASP A 160 10.22 -14.13 -5.51
N VAL A 161 10.13 -13.02 -4.79
CA VAL A 161 8.96 -12.15 -4.77
C VAL A 161 9.36 -10.69 -4.90
N ILE A 162 8.68 -9.96 -5.78
CA ILE A 162 8.87 -8.52 -5.99
C ILE A 162 7.54 -7.78 -5.78
N TRP A 163 7.57 -6.75 -4.94
CA TRP A 163 6.46 -5.82 -4.77
C TRP A 163 6.80 -4.44 -5.34
N THR A 164 5.99 -3.91 -6.24
CA THR A 164 6.27 -2.63 -6.91
C THR A 164 5.27 -1.55 -6.50
N CYS A 165 5.73 -0.61 -5.66
CA CYS A 165 4.96 0.51 -5.11
C CYS A 165 5.42 1.85 -5.73
N CYS A 166 5.32 1.99 -7.06
CA CYS A 166 5.87 3.12 -7.80
C CYS A 166 4.95 3.66 -8.92
N GLY A 167 3.65 3.69 -8.65
CA GLY A 167 2.67 4.24 -9.58
C GLY A 167 2.67 3.51 -10.93
N THR A 168 2.58 4.25 -12.05
CA THR A 168 2.55 3.65 -13.40
C THR A 168 3.84 2.89 -13.73
N ALA A 169 5.00 3.32 -13.22
CA ALA A 169 6.25 2.59 -13.38
C ALA A 169 6.15 1.15 -12.82
N GLY A 170 5.34 0.95 -11.78
CA GLY A 170 5.14 -0.34 -11.11
C GLY A 170 4.64 -1.46 -12.02
N LEU A 171 4.03 -1.15 -13.15
CA LEU A 171 3.59 -2.16 -14.14
C LEU A 171 4.76 -2.94 -14.76
N GLY A 172 6.00 -2.45 -14.66
CA GLY A 172 7.20 -3.19 -15.09
C GLY A 172 7.57 -4.35 -14.18
N GLY A 173 7.16 -4.33 -12.89
CA GLY A 173 7.47 -5.40 -11.93
C GLY A 173 6.79 -6.72 -12.24
N PRO A 174 5.46 -6.77 -12.41
CA PRO A 174 4.74 -7.98 -12.81
C PRO A 174 5.33 -8.66 -14.04
N GLU A 175 5.64 -7.89 -15.09
CA GLU A 175 6.26 -8.42 -16.30
C GLU A 175 7.66 -8.98 -16.03
N ALA A 176 8.48 -8.30 -15.19
CA ALA A 176 9.78 -8.82 -14.78
C ALA A 176 9.65 -10.16 -14.03
N CYS A 177 8.65 -10.29 -13.15
CA CYS A 177 8.36 -11.52 -12.43
C CYS A 177 8.01 -12.65 -13.41
N ARG A 178 7.08 -12.43 -14.33
CA ARG A 178 6.69 -13.42 -15.34
C ARG A 178 7.87 -13.88 -16.18
N LEU A 179 8.69 -12.94 -16.68
CA LEU A 179 9.84 -13.24 -17.55
C LEU A 179 10.97 -14.00 -16.83
N ASN A 180 11.05 -13.91 -15.51
CA ASN A 180 12.14 -14.50 -14.72
C ASN A 180 11.64 -15.53 -13.69
N ASN A 181 10.41 -16.05 -13.87
CA ASN A 181 9.82 -17.08 -13.02
C ASN A 181 9.81 -16.71 -11.50
N ALA A 182 9.49 -15.46 -11.20
CA ALA A 182 9.31 -14.97 -9.84
C ALA A 182 7.84 -14.60 -9.59
N PHE A 183 7.49 -14.40 -8.34
CA PHE A 183 6.18 -13.91 -7.93
C PHE A 183 6.17 -12.38 -7.80
N GLY A 184 5.00 -11.81 -8.01
CA GLY A 184 4.71 -10.40 -7.78
C GLY A 184 3.63 -10.18 -6.74
N ILE A 185 3.58 -8.95 -6.19
CA ILE A 185 2.48 -8.46 -5.36
C ILE A 185 1.98 -7.16 -5.98
N GLY A 186 0.65 -7.02 -6.13
CA GLY A 186 0.00 -5.80 -6.61
C GLY A 186 -0.12 -4.74 -5.51
N VAL A 187 -0.40 -3.49 -5.89
CA VAL A 187 -0.49 -2.35 -4.97
C VAL A 187 -1.72 -1.47 -5.25
N ASP A 188 -2.29 -0.91 -4.19
CA ASP A 188 -3.41 0.05 -4.13
C ASP A 188 -4.75 -0.50 -4.65
N SER A 189 -4.76 -1.18 -5.78
CA SER A 189 -5.93 -1.79 -6.41
C SER A 189 -5.70 -3.27 -6.72
N ASN A 190 -6.76 -4.01 -7.03
CA ASN A 190 -6.63 -5.40 -7.45
C ASN A 190 -5.89 -5.48 -8.79
N GLN A 191 -4.69 -6.03 -8.78
CA GLN A 191 -3.80 -6.26 -9.91
C GLN A 191 -3.55 -7.75 -10.17
N ASP A 192 -4.31 -8.64 -9.55
CA ASP A 192 -4.09 -10.09 -9.61
C ASP A 192 -4.15 -10.64 -11.04
N GLU A 193 -4.96 -10.00 -11.91
CA GLU A 193 -5.12 -10.38 -13.32
C GLU A 193 -4.06 -9.75 -14.27
N VAL A 194 -3.12 -8.95 -13.74
CA VAL A 194 -2.09 -8.30 -14.60
C VAL A 194 -1.13 -9.33 -15.17
N GLU A 195 -0.67 -10.28 -14.35
CA GLU A 195 0.13 -11.45 -14.76
C GLU A 195 -0.37 -12.66 -13.99
N PRO A 196 -1.48 -13.31 -14.47
CA PRO A 196 -2.08 -14.46 -13.81
C PRO A 196 -1.09 -15.62 -13.69
N GLY A 197 -1.02 -16.21 -12.50
CA GLY A 197 -0.04 -17.26 -12.17
C GLY A 197 1.29 -16.73 -11.60
N ASN A 198 1.56 -15.41 -11.69
CA ASN A 198 2.74 -14.80 -11.08
C ASN A 198 2.36 -13.82 -9.96
N ILE A 199 1.19 -13.17 -10.00
CA ILE A 199 0.75 -12.28 -8.91
C ILE A 199 0.09 -13.10 -7.82
N LEU A 200 0.70 -13.11 -6.62
CA LEU A 200 0.20 -13.85 -5.46
C LEU A 200 -1.07 -13.22 -4.87
N THR A 201 -1.07 -11.92 -4.74
CA THR A 201 -2.13 -11.09 -4.15
C THR A 201 -1.86 -9.62 -4.47
N SER A 202 -2.81 -8.76 -4.18
CA SER A 202 -2.62 -7.31 -4.25
C SER A 202 -2.91 -6.68 -2.89
N ALA A 203 -2.01 -5.81 -2.43
CA ALA A 203 -2.22 -5.01 -1.22
C ALA A 203 -3.12 -3.83 -1.54
N ILE A 204 -4.33 -3.84 -0.96
CA ILE A 204 -5.44 -2.94 -1.32
C ILE A 204 -5.52 -1.76 -0.35
N ARG A 205 -5.72 -0.58 -0.91
CA ARG A 205 -6.26 0.60 -0.23
C ARG A 205 -7.65 0.87 -0.79
N ASP A 206 -8.69 0.69 0.01
CA ASP A 206 -10.08 0.85 -0.45
C ASP A 206 -10.48 2.32 -0.56
N ASN A 207 -10.03 2.94 -1.65
CA ASN A 207 -10.38 4.33 -1.98
C ASN A 207 -11.89 4.51 -2.24
N THR A 208 -12.60 3.48 -2.68
CA THR A 208 -14.04 3.55 -2.96
C THR A 208 -14.81 3.75 -1.67
N SER A 209 -14.64 2.85 -0.69
CA SER A 209 -15.29 2.98 0.61
C SER A 209 -14.91 4.27 1.34
N LEU A 210 -13.66 4.71 1.19
CA LEU A 210 -13.20 5.98 1.75
C LEU A 210 -13.91 7.19 1.13
N LEU A 211 -14.05 7.23 -0.19
CA LEU A 211 -14.78 8.29 -0.89
C LEU A 211 -16.27 8.29 -0.51
N GLU A 212 -16.90 7.11 -0.50
CA GLU A 212 -18.30 6.95 -0.08
C GLU A 212 -18.53 7.45 1.35
N PHE A 213 -17.61 7.13 2.27
CA PHE A 213 -17.65 7.58 3.65
C PHE A 213 -17.66 9.10 3.76
N TYR A 214 -16.73 9.80 3.11
CA TYR A 214 -16.66 11.26 3.21
C TYR A 214 -17.76 11.99 2.42
N ILE A 215 -18.13 11.47 1.26
CA ILE A 215 -19.28 12.00 0.51
C ILE A 215 -20.55 11.83 1.33
N GLY A 216 -20.76 10.68 1.97
CA GLY A 216 -21.91 10.43 2.87
C GLY A 216 -21.96 11.42 4.02
N LYS A 217 -20.86 11.59 4.76
CA LYS A 217 -20.77 12.58 5.86
C LYS A 217 -21.09 14.01 5.39
N TYR A 218 -20.59 14.40 4.20
CA TYR A 218 -20.87 15.72 3.65
C TYR A 218 -22.36 15.90 3.32
N LEU A 219 -22.99 14.94 2.66
CA LEU A 219 -24.40 14.99 2.29
C LEU A 219 -25.34 14.98 3.51
N GLU A 220 -24.93 14.35 4.60
CA GLU A 220 -25.64 14.33 5.87
C GLU A 220 -25.39 15.59 6.73
N GLY A 221 -24.46 16.46 6.33
CA GLY A 221 -24.09 17.67 7.07
C GLY A 221 -23.31 17.41 8.36
N ASN A 222 -22.63 16.27 8.45
CA ASN A 222 -21.85 15.85 9.64
C ASN A 222 -20.36 15.59 9.33
N ILE A 223 -19.81 16.27 8.32
CA ILE A 223 -18.43 16.08 7.87
C ILE A 223 -17.40 16.67 8.84
N GLU A 224 -17.76 17.60 9.71
CA GLU A 224 -16.85 18.19 10.67
C GLU A 224 -16.23 17.12 11.59
N GLN A 225 -14.95 17.25 11.86
CA GLN A 225 -14.15 16.29 12.63
C GLN A 225 -13.66 16.89 13.93
N THR A 226 -13.63 16.06 14.98
CA THR A 226 -12.87 16.35 16.21
C THR A 226 -11.56 15.59 16.27
N GLU A 227 -11.51 14.40 15.64
CA GLU A 227 -10.34 13.53 15.52
C GLU A 227 -10.27 12.96 14.12
N PRO A 228 -9.06 12.69 13.58
CA PRO A 228 -8.92 12.07 12.27
C PRO A 228 -9.56 10.68 12.17
N ASP A 229 -10.29 10.44 11.09
CA ASP A 229 -10.83 9.11 10.81
C ASP A 229 -9.70 8.13 10.48
N THR A 230 -9.82 6.87 10.91
CA THR A 230 -8.81 5.82 10.66
C THR A 230 -9.38 4.73 9.75
N PHE A 231 -8.63 4.42 8.70
CA PHE A 231 -8.89 3.33 7.77
C PHE A 231 -7.82 2.25 7.94
N ASN A 232 -8.23 1.05 8.37
CA ASN A 232 -7.34 -0.03 8.78
C ASN A 232 -7.86 -1.39 8.33
N LEU A 233 -7.16 -2.48 8.67
CA LEU A 233 -7.60 -3.86 8.38
C LEU A 233 -8.95 -4.19 9.02
N SER A 234 -9.22 -3.69 10.22
CA SER A 234 -10.43 -4.05 10.97
C SER A 234 -11.70 -3.48 10.36
N ASN A 235 -11.62 -2.32 9.68
CA ASN A 235 -12.77 -1.69 9.02
C ASN A 235 -12.74 -1.80 7.49
N GLY A 236 -11.80 -2.58 6.94
CA GLY A 236 -11.70 -2.82 5.51
C GLY A 236 -11.06 -1.68 4.71
N GLY A 237 -10.56 -0.63 5.37
CA GLY A 237 -9.89 0.50 4.69
C GLY A 237 -8.59 0.11 3.99
N VAL A 238 -7.94 -0.94 4.46
CA VAL A 238 -6.80 -1.62 3.82
C VAL A 238 -6.95 -3.13 3.90
N GLY A 239 -6.27 -3.86 3.03
CA GLY A 239 -6.30 -5.32 3.04
C GLY A 239 -5.40 -5.93 1.98
N ILE A 240 -5.61 -7.21 1.71
CA ILE A 240 -5.06 -7.92 0.55
C ILE A 240 -6.19 -8.68 -0.14
N THR A 241 -6.05 -8.94 -1.44
CA THR A 241 -6.99 -9.75 -2.22
C THR A 241 -7.05 -11.19 -1.70
N ASP A 242 -8.09 -11.92 -2.08
CA ASP A 242 -8.41 -13.27 -1.60
C ASP A 242 -7.59 -14.40 -2.23
N MET A 243 -6.66 -14.05 -3.15
CA MET A 243 -5.81 -14.98 -3.90
C MET A 243 -6.59 -15.91 -4.86
N SER A 244 -7.82 -15.61 -5.20
CA SER A 244 -8.65 -16.45 -6.08
C SER A 244 -8.11 -16.58 -7.50
N VAL A 245 -7.33 -15.59 -7.98
CA VAL A 245 -6.68 -15.66 -9.29
C VAL A 245 -5.51 -16.64 -9.26
N ILE A 246 -4.54 -16.45 -8.34
CA ILE A 246 -3.37 -17.33 -8.25
C ILE A 246 -3.76 -18.77 -7.91
N GLU A 247 -4.85 -18.98 -7.16
CA GLU A 247 -5.38 -20.30 -6.81
C GLU A 247 -5.65 -21.19 -8.03
N GLN A 248 -5.96 -20.62 -9.18
CA GLN A 248 -6.21 -21.34 -10.42
C GLN A 248 -4.93 -21.96 -11.00
N TYR A 249 -3.77 -21.44 -10.63
CA TYR A 249 -2.44 -21.85 -11.10
C TYR A 249 -1.66 -22.66 -10.06
N VAL A 250 -2.11 -22.64 -8.81
CA VAL A 250 -1.45 -23.34 -7.71
C VAL A 250 -1.55 -24.85 -7.87
N THR A 251 -0.40 -25.51 -7.81
CA THR A 251 -0.29 -26.98 -7.85
C THR A 251 -0.41 -27.61 -6.46
N ASP A 252 0.06 -26.94 -5.44
CA ASP A 252 -0.04 -27.37 -4.03
C ASP A 252 -1.13 -26.58 -3.30
N LYS A 253 -2.37 -27.08 -3.36
CA LYS A 253 -3.54 -26.44 -2.73
C LYS A 253 -3.43 -26.40 -1.20
N ASP A 254 -2.80 -27.40 -0.60
CA ASP A 254 -2.67 -27.49 0.88
C ASP A 254 -1.76 -26.35 1.39
N LYS A 255 -0.69 -26.04 0.66
CA LYS A 255 0.17 -24.87 0.97
C LYS A 255 -0.55 -23.54 0.81
N LEU A 256 -1.41 -23.39 -0.20
CA LEU A 256 -2.19 -22.16 -0.33
C LEU A 256 -3.17 -22.00 0.84
N GLU A 257 -3.83 -23.06 1.25
CA GLU A 257 -4.74 -23.03 2.40
C GLU A 257 -3.99 -22.78 3.73
N GLU A 258 -2.78 -23.32 3.87
CA GLU A 258 -1.90 -23.00 5.00
C GLU A 258 -1.59 -21.49 5.03
N LEU A 259 -1.18 -20.89 3.91
CA LEU A 259 -0.93 -19.45 3.81
C LEU A 259 -2.17 -18.63 4.17
N LYS A 260 -3.35 -18.96 3.60
CA LYS A 260 -4.61 -18.29 3.93
C LYS A 260 -4.92 -18.36 5.44
N GLY A 261 -4.69 -19.52 6.06
CA GLY A 261 -4.88 -19.70 7.51
C GLY A 261 -3.94 -18.83 8.35
N ILE A 262 -2.66 -18.70 7.95
CA ILE A 262 -1.67 -17.81 8.60
C ILE A 262 -2.13 -16.35 8.48
N LEU A 263 -2.57 -15.91 7.30
CA LEU A 263 -3.04 -14.56 7.07
C LEU A 263 -4.30 -14.21 7.88
N ASP A 264 -5.24 -15.14 8.00
CA ASP A 264 -6.42 -14.96 8.84
C ASP A 264 -6.07 -14.83 10.31
N GLN A 265 -5.08 -15.56 10.76
CA GLN A 265 -4.58 -15.43 12.13
C GLN A 265 -3.86 -14.09 12.35
N CYS A 266 -3.04 -13.65 11.38
CA CYS A 266 -2.39 -12.33 11.44
C CYS A 266 -3.42 -11.20 11.48
N ARG A 267 -4.48 -11.25 10.65
CA ARG A 267 -5.58 -10.27 10.68
C ARG A 267 -6.23 -10.19 12.06
N LYS A 268 -6.50 -11.35 12.70
CA LYS A 268 -7.07 -11.39 14.06
C LYS A 268 -6.13 -10.77 15.07
N TRP A 269 -4.85 -11.10 15.04
CA TRP A 269 -3.86 -10.57 15.97
C TRP A 269 -3.61 -9.07 15.82
N ILE A 270 -3.68 -8.54 14.59
CA ILE A 270 -3.61 -7.11 14.36
C ILE A 270 -4.90 -6.43 14.88
N ALA A 271 -6.07 -7.00 14.57
CA ALA A 271 -7.36 -6.44 14.98
C ALA A 271 -7.57 -6.39 16.51
N ASP A 272 -7.07 -7.39 17.25
CA ASP A 272 -7.16 -7.47 18.70
C ASP A 272 -5.96 -6.82 19.45
N GLY A 273 -4.98 -6.29 18.71
CA GLY A 273 -3.80 -5.63 19.25
C GLY A 273 -2.70 -6.58 19.76
N THR A 274 -2.81 -7.91 19.53
CA THR A 274 -1.75 -8.87 19.85
C THR A 274 -0.49 -8.58 19.04
N ILE A 275 -0.66 -8.18 17.77
CA ILE A 275 0.40 -7.63 16.93
C ILE A 275 0.09 -6.15 16.69
N THR A 276 1.04 -5.29 17.05
CA THR A 276 1.04 -3.88 16.65
C THR A 276 2.10 -3.72 15.57
N VAL A 277 1.66 -3.46 14.34
CA VAL A 277 2.58 -3.20 13.24
C VAL A 277 3.13 -1.78 13.39
N PHE A 278 4.45 -1.68 13.60
CA PHE A 278 5.11 -0.39 13.76
C PHE A 278 4.94 0.50 12.52
N ASP A 279 4.69 1.77 12.75
CA ASP A 279 4.67 2.82 11.73
C ASP A 279 5.70 3.90 12.09
N ALA A 280 6.74 4.04 11.27
CA ALA A 280 7.81 5.02 11.48
C ALA A 280 7.30 6.47 11.55
N ARG A 281 6.12 6.77 10.99
CA ARG A 281 5.50 8.10 11.06
C ARG A 281 4.95 8.43 12.45
N MET A 282 4.76 7.42 13.30
CA MET A 282 4.21 7.55 14.66
C MET A 282 5.30 7.51 15.73
N ALA A 283 6.58 7.40 15.34
CA ALA A 283 7.73 7.27 16.24
C ALA A 283 8.23 8.63 16.78
#